data_a140c674438e5b2b03ff2e8d33d6c60e
#
_entry.id   a140c674438e5b2b03ff2e8d33d6c60e
#
_cell.length_a   1.000
_cell.length_b   1.000
_cell.length_c   1.000
_cell.angle_alpha   90.00
_cell.angle_beta   90.00
_cell.angle_gamma   90.00
#
_symmetry.space_group_name_H-M   'P 1'
#
loop_
_entity.id
_entity.type
_entity.pdbx_description
1 polymer ?
#
loop_
_entity_poly.entity_id
_entity_poly.type
_entity_poly.pdbx_seq_one_letter_code
_entity_poly.pdbx_strand_id
1 'polypeptide(L)'
;MKTTSPRKQRKSLYQASSHKRYKRFCAPLASELKTSHSTNSLPVRTGDTVRIMRGDRKGLEGKVSRVDRKNYRVFVEGVTREKVDGTTIPVPIHPSKVVIVSLNLDDKWRRETLKRKGIREKKKTKEEKIVKETKPFPTQRKQKKRKTRARGETKEKQR
;
A
#
# COMPACT_ATOMS: atom_id res chain seq x y z
N MET A 1 -12.06 10.85 9.47
CA MET A 1 -12.45 11.82 8.46
C MET A 1 -11.34 12.01 7.44
N LYS A 2 -11.64 11.89 6.16
CA LYS A 2 -10.73 12.27 5.08
C LYS A 2 -10.98 13.75 4.78
N THR A 3 -10.00 14.59 4.98
CA THR A 3 -10.10 16.02 4.68
C THR A 3 -9.28 16.33 3.44
N THR A 4 -9.83 17.16 2.54
CA THR A 4 -9.16 17.60 1.32
C THR A 4 -8.20 18.76 1.58
N SER A 5 -8.37 19.50 2.67
CA SER A 5 -7.53 20.65 3.03
C SER A 5 -6.08 20.24 3.33
N PRO A 6 -5.07 20.76 2.60
CA PRO A 6 -3.66 20.43 2.82
C PRO A 6 -3.16 20.78 4.23
N ARG A 7 -3.63 21.89 4.80
CA ARG A 7 -3.30 22.33 6.16
C ARG A 7 -3.74 21.29 7.20
N LYS A 8 -4.98 20.79 7.09
CA LYS A 8 -5.51 19.76 7.99
C LYS A 8 -4.80 18.43 7.83
N GLN A 9 -4.39 18.07 6.61
CA GLN A 9 -3.62 16.85 6.35
C GLN A 9 -2.23 16.92 7.03
N ARG A 10 -1.48 18.03 6.88
CA ARG A 10 -0.22 18.25 7.56
C ARG A 10 -0.37 18.22 9.08
N LYS A 11 -1.35 18.93 9.63
CA LYS A 11 -1.66 18.91 11.07
C LYS A 11 -1.93 17.48 11.56
N SER A 12 -2.73 16.72 10.83
CA SER A 12 -3.00 15.30 11.13
C SER A 12 -1.76 14.40 11.11
N LEU A 13 -0.73 14.75 10.33
CA LEU A 13 0.53 14.01 10.29
C LEU A 13 1.39 14.33 11.54
N TYR A 14 1.62 15.60 11.81
CA TYR A 14 2.49 16.03 12.90
C TYR A 14 1.90 15.79 14.29
N GLN A 15 0.59 16.00 14.46
CA GLN A 15 -0.12 15.80 15.72
C GLN A 15 -0.67 14.37 15.89
N ALA A 16 -0.25 13.43 15.03
CA ALA A 16 -0.73 12.06 15.13
C ALA A 16 -0.30 11.41 16.46
N SER A 17 -1.25 10.75 17.11
CA SER A 17 -0.99 9.90 18.29
C SER A 17 -0.10 8.69 17.91
N SER A 18 0.58 8.10 18.88
CA SER A 18 1.57 7.02 18.66
C SER A 18 1.00 5.83 17.88
N HIS A 19 -0.24 5.40 18.14
CA HIS A 19 -0.90 4.32 17.42
C HIS A 19 -1.19 4.66 15.95
N LYS A 20 -1.48 5.93 15.64
CA LYS A 20 -1.66 6.41 14.26
C LYS A 20 -0.33 6.50 13.52
N ARG A 21 0.73 6.96 14.22
CA ARG A 21 2.11 6.99 13.66
C ARG A 21 2.58 5.58 13.34
N TYR A 22 2.35 4.61 14.20
CA TYR A 22 2.68 3.21 13.93
C TYR A 22 2.05 2.68 12.64
N LYS A 23 0.76 2.97 12.40
CA LYS A 23 0.08 2.57 11.15
C LYS A 23 0.64 3.27 9.91
N ARG A 24 1.14 4.49 10.04
CA ARG A 24 1.75 5.25 8.95
C ARG A 24 3.21 4.86 8.69
N PHE A 25 3.84 4.24 9.68
CA PHE A 25 5.24 3.80 9.62
C PHE A 25 5.38 2.47 8.87
N CYS A 26 4.72 2.33 7.73
CA CYS A 26 4.73 1.13 6.91
C CYS A 26 5.71 1.26 5.75
N ALA A 27 6.43 0.18 5.47
CA ALA A 27 7.20 -0.01 4.26
C ALA A 27 6.58 -1.11 3.40
N PRO A 28 6.74 -1.07 2.06
CA PRO A 28 6.35 -2.16 1.18
C PRO A 28 7.15 -3.42 1.48
N LEU A 29 6.57 -4.57 1.16
CA LEU A 29 7.22 -5.87 1.23
C LEU A 29 7.86 -6.23 -0.11
N ALA A 30 8.89 -7.05 -0.10
CA ALA A 30 9.43 -7.69 -1.30
C ALA A 30 8.36 -8.58 -1.98
N SER A 31 8.53 -8.87 -3.26
CA SER A 31 7.56 -9.66 -4.05
C SER A 31 7.23 -11.00 -3.42
N GLU A 32 8.26 -11.71 -2.97
CA GLU A 32 8.14 -13.01 -2.29
C GLU A 32 7.31 -12.96 -1.01
N LEU A 33 7.56 -11.95 -0.17
CA LEU A 33 6.79 -11.74 1.06
C LEU A 33 5.35 -11.29 0.80
N LYS A 34 5.10 -10.58 -0.31
CA LYS A 34 3.73 -10.19 -0.69
C LYS A 34 2.91 -11.42 -1.06
N THR A 35 3.48 -12.33 -1.85
CA THR A 35 2.79 -13.57 -2.22
C THR A 35 2.56 -14.47 -1.02
N SER A 36 3.58 -14.67 -0.17
CA SER A 36 3.49 -15.53 1.02
C SER A 36 2.46 -15.04 2.04
N HIS A 37 2.43 -13.74 2.31
CA HIS A 37 1.57 -13.15 3.36
C HIS A 37 0.31 -12.47 2.83
N SER A 38 0.10 -12.42 1.51
CA SER A 38 -1.02 -11.71 0.86
C SER A 38 -1.17 -10.28 1.39
N THR A 39 -0.06 -9.55 1.53
CA THR A 39 -0.02 -8.23 2.15
C THR A 39 0.99 -7.35 1.45
N ASN A 40 0.60 -6.13 1.06
CA ASN A 40 1.47 -5.22 0.32
C ASN A 40 2.47 -4.46 1.20
N SER A 41 2.11 -4.15 2.44
CA SER A 41 2.94 -3.35 3.34
C SER A 41 2.72 -3.68 4.80
N LEU A 42 3.79 -3.53 5.60
CA LEU A 42 3.79 -3.72 7.05
C LEU A 42 4.55 -2.60 7.76
N PRO A 43 4.22 -2.31 9.02
CA PRO A 43 5.03 -1.45 9.86
C PRO A 43 6.42 -2.05 10.07
N VAL A 44 7.45 -1.22 9.85
CA VAL A 44 8.84 -1.61 10.07
C VAL A 44 9.10 -1.74 11.57
N ARG A 45 9.84 -2.78 11.96
CA ARG A 45 10.31 -3.01 13.33
C ARG A 45 11.82 -3.23 13.35
N THR A 46 12.40 -3.11 14.52
CA THR A 46 13.80 -3.53 14.79
C THR A 46 13.95 -5.01 14.52
N GLY A 47 15.09 -5.39 13.94
CA GLY A 47 15.36 -6.77 13.56
C GLY A 47 14.83 -7.21 12.19
N ASP A 48 14.06 -6.37 11.48
CA ASP A 48 13.69 -6.63 10.09
C ASP A 48 14.89 -6.40 9.16
N THR A 49 15.03 -7.22 8.11
CA THR A 49 15.99 -6.93 7.03
C THR A 49 15.32 -6.09 5.97
N VAL A 50 15.93 -4.98 5.62
CA VAL A 50 15.41 -4.03 4.64
C VAL A 50 16.41 -3.72 3.53
N ARG A 51 15.90 -3.51 2.31
CA ARG A 51 16.67 -3.01 1.17
C ARG A 51 16.34 -1.56 0.93
N ILE A 52 17.36 -0.73 0.74
CA ILE A 52 17.21 0.71 0.44
C ILE A 52 16.94 0.86 -1.05
N MET A 53 15.86 1.56 -1.40
CA MET A 53 15.43 1.72 -2.78
C MET A 53 15.79 3.05 -3.41
N ARG A 54 16.13 4.07 -2.63
CA ARG A 54 16.40 5.44 -3.12
C ARG A 54 17.47 6.15 -2.31
N GLY A 55 18.16 7.07 -2.95
CA GLY A 55 19.28 7.85 -2.41
C GLY A 55 20.63 7.21 -2.77
N ASP A 56 21.72 7.80 -2.28
CA ASP A 56 23.12 7.41 -2.57
C ASP A 56 23.41 5.95 -2.18
N ARG A 57 22.66 5.44 -1.21
CA ARG A 57 22.81 4.09 -0.66
C ARG A 57 21.79 3.11 -1.23
N LYS A 58 21.28 3.37 -2.43
CA LYS A 58 20.35 2.49 -3.14
C LYS A 58 20.96 1.10 -3.35
N GLY A 59 20.17 0.06 -3.07
CA GLY A 59 20.57 -1.32 -3.26
C GLY A 59 21.18 -1.99 -2.02
N LEU A 60 21.62 -1.21 -1.03
CA LEU A 60 22.16 -1.78 0.20
C LEU A 60 21.05 -2.47 1.00
N GLU A 61 21.38 -3.62 1.54
CA GLU A 61 20.55 -4.39 2.47
C GLU A 61 21.17 -4.40 3.86
N GLY A 62 20.33 -4.35 4.86
CA GLY A 62 20.81 -4.40 6.23
C GLY A 62 19.66 -4.60 7.21
N LYS A 63 20.02 -4.97 8.41
CA LYS A 63 19.08 -5.15 9.52
C LYS A 63 18.71 -3.80 10.13
N VAL A 64 17.46 -3.65 10.53
CA VAL A 64 17.00 -2.44 11.21
C VAL A 64 17.48 -2.44 12.65
N SER A 65 18.37 -1.52 13.00
CA SER A 65 18.90 -1.36 14.35
C SER A 65 17.94 -0.55 15.26
N ARG A 66 17.43 0.57 14.74
CA ARG A 66 16.59 1.49 15.52
C ARG A 66 15.47 2.08 14.65
N VAL A 67 14.33 2.34 15.30
CA VAL A 67 13.14 2.94 14.69
C VAL A 67 12.71 4.19 15.44
N ASP A 68 12.70 5.35 14.78
CA ASP A 68 12.19 6.60 15.34
C ASP A 68 10.81 6.91 14.73
N ARG A 69 9.77 6.64 15.50
CA ARG A 69 8.38 6.88 15.08
C ARG A 69 7.96 8.34 15.14
N LYS A 70 8.64 9.18 15.94
CA LYS A 70 8.33 10.61 16.03
C LYS A 70 8.69 11.33 14.74
N ASN A 71 9.90 11.07 14.23
CA ASN A 71 10.45 11.70 13.04
C ASN A 71 10.25 10.87 11.76
N TYR A 72 9.59 9.70 11.84
CA TYR A 72 9.43 8.76 10.71
C TYR A 72 10.78 8.35 10.10
N ARG A 73 11.73 7.91 10.93
CA ARG A 73 13.07 7.49 10.49
C ARG A 73 13.38 6.06 10.92
N VAL A 74 14.04 5.35 10.02
CA VAL A 74 14.58 4.00 10.22
C VAL A 74 16.11 4.11 10.14
N PHE A 75 16.80 3.44 11.03
CA PHE A 75 18.25 3.30 11.02
C PHE A 75 18.60 1.86 10.68
N VAL A 76 19.48 1.69 9.68
CA VAL A 76 19.88 0.39 9.16
C VAL A 76 21.37 0.17 9.51
N GLU A 77 21.70 -1.03 9.94
CA GLU A 77 23.08 -1.44 10.19
C GLU A 77 23.93 -1.32 8.93
N GLY A 78 25.18 -0.88 9.08
CA GLY A 78 26.10 -0.65 7.97
C GLY A 78 25.85 0.65 7.17
N VAL A 79 24.81 1.42 7.51
CA VAL A 79 24.49 2.68 6.84
C VAL A 79 24.82 3.87 7.73
N THR A 80 26.07 4.29 7.69
CA THR A 80 26.61 5.38 8.51
C THR A 80 27.18 6.50 7.66
N ARG A 81 27.38 7.66 8.28
CA ARG A 81 28.10 8.81 7.75
C ARG A 81 29.08 9.29 8.80
N GLU A 82 30.29 9.60 8.39
CA GLU A 82 31.30 10.21 9.26
C GLU A 82 31.08 11.71 9.37
N LYS A 83 31.25 12.24 10.57
CA LYS A 83 31.38 13.66 10.81
C LYS A 83 32.82 14.13 10.58
N VAL A 84 33.01 15.46 10.56
CA VAL A 84 34.36 16.08 10.52
C VAL A 84 35.22 15.66 11.72
N ASP A 85 34.59 15.40 12.87
CA ASP A 85 35.23 14.95 14.12
C ASP A 85 35.63 13.46 14.12
N GLY A 86 35.45 12.72 13.01
CA GLY A 86 35.73 11.30 12.92
C GLY A 86 34.64 10.38 13.55
N THR A 87 33.61 10.94 14.19
CA THR A 87 32.52 10.14 14.76
C THR A 87 31.58 9.65 13.70
N THR A 88 31.18 8.37 13.78
CA THR A 88 30.20 7.76 12.87
C THR A 88 28.77 7.96 13.36
N ILE A 89 27.89 8.42 12.48
CA ILE A 89 26.47 8.60 12.78
C ILE A 89 25.62 7.74 11.84
N PRO A 90 24.62 6.99 12.36
CA PRO A 90 23.69 6.25 11.52
C PRO A 90 22.82 7.21 10.68
N VAL A 91 22.68 6.92 9.40
CA VAL A 91 21.90 7.75 8.46
C VAL A 91 20.39 7.48 8.62
N PRO A 92 19.56 8.50 8.89
CA PRO A 92 18.13 8.35 9.03
C PRO A 92 17.44 8.20 7.67
N ILE A 93 16.74 7.08 7.45
CA ILE A 93 16.02 6.77 6.20
C ILE A 93 14.51 6.79 6.45
N HIS A 94 13.74 7.36 5.51
CA HIS A 94 12.28 7.34 5.62
C HIS A 94 11.72 5.96 5.22
N PRO A 95 10.73 5.40 5.93
CA PRO A 95 10.19 4.05 5.65
C PRO A 95 9.65 3.86 4.21
N SER A 96 9.22 4.92 3.54
CA SER A 96 8.83 4.85 2.13
C SER A 96 9.98 4.63 1.14
N LYS A 97 11.23 4.74 1.59
CA LYS A 97 12.43 4.57 0.77
C LYS A 97 13.07 3.20 0.94
N VAL A 98 12.47 2.34 1.75
CA VAL A 98 12.95 0.98 2.03
C VAL A 98 11.89 -0.06 1.65
N VAL A 99 12.35 -1.26 1.33
CA VAL A 99 11.51 -2.45 1.11
C VAL A 99 11.94 -3.50 2.12
N ILE A 100 10.98 -4.15 2.77
CA ILE A 100 11.25 -5.23 3.72
C ILE A 100 11.53 -6.51 2.91
N VAL A 101 12.70 -7.08 3.09
CA VAL A 101 13.15 -8.33 2.46
C VAL A 101 12.91 -9.53 3.38
N SER A 102 13.16 -9.38 4.69
CA SER A 102 12.90 -10.41 5.67
C SER A 102 12.20 -9.82 6.89
N LEU A 103 11.27 -10.58 7.46
CA LEU A 103 10.45 -10.19 8.61
C LEU A 103 10.94 -10.90 9.87
N ASN A 104 11.18 -10.14 10.93
CA ASN A 104 11.25 -10.71 12.27
C ASN A 104 9.82 -11.03 12.76
N LEU A 105 9.54 -12.30 13.04
CA LEU A 105 8.22 -12.82 13.45
C LEU A 105 8.18 -13.29 14.92
N ASP A 106 9.12 -12.88 15.76
CA ASP A 106 9.15 -13.26 17.18
C ASP A 106 7.90 -12.77 17.93
N ASP A 107 7.37 -11.60 17.54
CA ASP A 107 6.21 -11.00 18.18
C ASP A 107 4.89 -11.69 17.78
N LYS A 108 4.17 -12.20 18.77
CA LYS A 108 2.84 -12.81 18.65
C LYS A 108 1.83 -11.88 17.96
N TRP A 109 1.79 -10.60 18.33
CA TRP A 109 0.87 -9.61 17.75
C TRP A 109 1.14 -9.34 16.28
N ARG A 110 2.41 -9.39 15.86
CA ARG A 110 2.78 -9.25 14.46
C ARG A 110 2.28 -10.42 13.64
N ARG A 111 2.44 -11.65 14.14
CA ARG A 111 1.90 -12.87 13.50
C ARG A 111 0.38 -12.83 13.35
N GLU A 112 -0.33 -12.40 14.39
CA GLU A 112 -1.79 -12.23 14.32
C GLU A 112 -2.22 -11.14 13.33
N THR A 113 -1.47 -10.06 13.24
CA THR A 113 -1.76 -8.98 12.26
C THR A 113 -1.61 -9.47 10.84
N LEU A 114 -0.59 -10.29 10.54
CA LEU A 114 -0.41 -10.93 9.24
C LEU A 114 -1.57 -11.87 8.90
N LYS A 115 -1.96 -12.75 9.84
CA LYS A 115 -3.11 -13.64 9.67
C LYS A 115 -4.39 -12.86 9.33
N ARG A 116 -4.68 -11.79 10.08
CA ARG A 116 -5.88 -10.94 9.84
C ARG A 116 -5.86 -10.25 8.49
N LYS A 117 -4.70 -9.79 8.02
CA LYS A 117 -4.57 -9.14 6.71
C LYS A 117 -4.74 -10.13 5.57
N GLY A 118 -4.09 -11.28 5.62
CA GLY A 118 -4.21 -12.34 4.62
C GLY A 118 -5.65 -12.87 4.45
N ILE A 119 -6.40 -13.00 5.54
CA ILE A 119 -7.81 -13.39 5.49
C ILE A 119 -8.68 -12.32 4.81
N ARG A 120 -8.41 -11.05 5.04
CA ARG A 120 -9.18 -9.94 4.43
C ARG A 120 -9.03 -9.89 2.92
N GLU A 121 -7.83 -10.11 2.40
CA GLU A 121 -7.60 -10.10 0.94
C GLU A 121 -8.27 -11.31 0.27
N LYS A 122 -8.19 -12.49 0.87
CA LYS A 122 -8.87 -13.70 0.38
C LYS A 122 -10.40 -13.53 0.32
N LYS A 123 -11.01 -12.79 1.25
CA LYS A 123 -12.45 -12.48 1.21
C LYS A 123 -12.79 -11.52 0.08
N LYS A 124 -12.04 -10.43 -0.08
CA LYS A 124 -12.26 -9.45 -1.15
C LYS A 124 -12.18 -10.08 -2.55
N THR A 125 -11.15 -10.88 -2.79
CA THR A 125 -10.99 -11.56 -4.08
C THR A 125 -12.11 -12.57 -4.36
N LYS A 126 -12.69 -13.20 -3.34
CA LYS A 126 -13.88 -14.05 -3.50
C LYS A 126 -15.13 -13.23 -3.84
N GLU A 127 -15.37 -12.12 -3.13
CA GLU A 127 -16.50 -11.22 -3.38
C GLU A 127 -16.43 -10.58 -4.77
N GLU A 128 -15.25 -10.12 -5.21
CA GLU A 128 -15.04 -9.59 -6.56
C GLU A 128 -15.26 -10.64 -7.66
N LYS A 129 -14.89 -11.89 -7.43
CA LYS A 129 -15.15 -12.99 -8.37
C LYS A 129 -16.65 -13.27 -8.48
N ILE A 130 -17.36 -13.35 -7.37
CA ILE A 130 -18.81 -13.58 -7.33
C ILE A 130 -19.55 -12.45 -8.06
N VAL A 131 -19.17 -11.17 -7.82
CA VAL A 131 -19.77 -10.01 -8.50
C VAL A 131 -19.49 -10.00 -10.00
N LYS A 132 -18.36 -10.51 -10.46
CA LYS A 132 -18.06 -10.66 -11.91
C LYS A 132 -18.86 -11.76 -12.57
N GLU A 133 -19.11 -12.86 -11.87
CA GLU A 133 -19.91 -13.99 -12.36
C GLU A 133 -21.42 -13.69 -12.35
N THR A 134 -21.89 -12.83 -11.45
CA THR A 134 -23.31 -12.45 -11.33
C THR A 134 -23.73 -11.24 -12.16
N LYS A 135 -22.87 -10.66 -12.99
CA LYS A 135 -23.29 -9.61 -13.93
C LYS A 135 -24.18 -10.26 -15.01
N PRO A 136 -25.49 -9.95 -15.06
CA PRO A 136 -26.35 -10.51 -16.08
C PRO A 136 -25.88 -10.04 -17.47
N PHE A 137 -25.86 -10.98 -18.42
CA PHE A 137 -25.59 -10.70 -19.83
C PHE A 137 -26.45 -9.51 -20.30
N PRO A 138 -25.89 -8.58 -21.05
CA PRO A 138 -26.67 -7.47 -21.59
C PRO A 138 -27.75 -8.02 -22.53
N THR A 139 -28.97 -7.99 -22.06
CA THR A 139 -30.14 -8.44 -22.80
C THR A 139 -30.29 -7.58 -24.07
N GLN A 140 -30.18 -8.19 -25.23
CA GLN A 140 -30.31 -7.58 -26.58
C GLN A 140 -31.74 -7.05 -26.85
N ARG A 141 -32.32 -6.25 -25.98
CA ARG A 141 -33.70 -5.75 -26.10
C ARG A 141 -33.81 -4.33 -26.66
N LYS A 142 -32.71 -3.71 -27.13
CA LYS A 142 -32.77 -2.33 -27.63
C LYS A 142 -32.64 -2.16 -29.17
N GLN A 143 -32.53 -3.22 -29.95
CA GLN A 143 -32.42 -3.08 -31.42
C GLN A 143 -33.73 -3.23 -32.19
N LYS A 144 -34.79 -3.74 -31.58
CA LYS A 144 -36.09 -3.91 -32.32
C LYS A 144 -36.95 -2.63 -32.37
N LYS A 145 -36.70 -1.63 -31.50
CA LYS A 145 -37.50 -0.39 -31.51
C LYS A 145 -37.01 0.69 -32.52
N ARG A 146 -35.82 0.53 -33.08
CA ARG A 146 -35.29 1.50 -34.09
C ARG A 146 -35.70 1.18 -35.55
N LYS A 147 -36.03 -0.08 -35.84
CA LYS A 147 -36.43 -0.46 -37.23
C LYS A 147 -37.89 -0.17 -37.56
N THR A 148 -38.78 -0.02 -36.58
CA THR A 148 -40.20 0.30 -36.84
C THR A 148 -40.46 1.80 -36.97
N ARG A 149 -39.54 2.69 -36.50
CA ARG A 149 -39.70 4.15 -36.62
C ARG A 149 -39.20 4.70 -37.95
N ALA A 150 -38.26 4.01 -38.61
CA ALA A 150 -37.75 4.40 -39.92
C ALA A 150 -38.66 4.00 -41.11
N ARG A 151 -39.67 3.15 -40.84
CA ARG A 151 -40.60 2.68 -41.88
C ARG A 151 -41.92 3.47 -41.90
N GLY A 152 -42.13 4.39 -40.91
CA GLY A 152 -43.32 5.25 -40.83
C GLY A 152 -43.18 6.60 -41.51
N GLU A 153 -41.96 7.08 -41.64
CA GLU A 153 -41.69 8.44 -42.18
C GLU A 153 -41.57 8.52 -43.71
N THR A 154 -41.52 7.40 -44.41
CA THR A 154 -41.45 7.35 -45.88
C THR A 154 -42.79 7.24 -46.61
N LYS A 155 -43.92 7.14 -45.83
CA LYS A 155 -45.26 7.07 -46.45
C LYS A 155 -46.07 8.37 -46.41
N GLU A 156 -45.55 9.42 -45.77
CA GLU A 156 -46.28 10.70 -45.60
C GLU A 156 -45.78 11.82 -46.56
N LYS A 157 -44.86 11.53 -47.49
CA LYS A 157 -44.39 12.49 -48.49
C LYS A 157 -44.82 12.22 -49.94
N GLN A 158 -45.86 11.38 -50.13
CA GLN A 158 -46.45 11.15 -51.45
C GLN A 158 -48.01 11.20 -51.39
N ARG A 159 -48.52 12.34 -50.89
CA ARG A 159 -49.89 12.76 -51.16
C ARG A 159 -49.97 14.26 -51.28
#